data_d899aeba0e8200eff49931cf64ece311
#
_entry.id   d899aeba0e8200eff49931cf64ece311
#
_cell.length_a   1.000
_cell.length_b   1.000
_cell.length_c   1.000
_cell.angle_alpha   90.00
_cell.angle_beta   90.00
_cell.angle_gamma   90.00
#
_symmetry.space_group_name_H-M   'P 1'
#
loop_
_entity.id
_entity.type
_entity.pdbx_description
1 polymer ?
#
loop_
_entity_poly.entity_id
_entity_poly.type
_entity_poly.pdbx_seq_one_letter_code
_entity_poly.pdbx_strand_id
1 'polypeptide(L)'
;MYKTSNPALKNMDNYCSGEALSDETRVASYKGVAGKALYYIAITLVAAFGAAILLFRMPGLVLAACIVAPIGAFVCSLICSFAPGSCPVAGTLYAIFEGFMVGAYSKLIDMFYPGVAFAALASTCVTFAIMVTLYATGVIRVGS
;
A
#
# COMPACT_ATOMS: atom_id res chain seq x y z
N MET A 1 11.16 33.47 -3.22
CA MET A 1 11.01 32.42 -4.24
C MET A 1 12.17 31.44 -4.08
N TYR A 2 11.96 30.32 -3.41
CA TYR A 2 12.99 29.28 -3.22
C TYR A 2 13.09 28.46 -4.51
N LYS A 3 14.19 28.60 -5.24
CA LYS A 3 14.47 27.84 -6.46
C LYS A 3 15.07 26.49 -6.02
N THR A 4 14.20 25.49 -5.80
CA THR A 4 14.65 24.14 -5.44
C THR A 4 15.26 23.44 -6.65
N SER A 5 16.49 22.96 -6.48
CA SER A 5 17.27 22.25 -7.50
C SER A 5 16.85 20.76 -7.66
N ASN A 6 15.85 20.31 -6.92
CA ASN A 6 15.41 18.92 -6.95
C ASN A 6 14.39 18.69 -8.08
N PRO A 7 14.66 17.82 -9.08
CA PRO A 7 13.77 17.59 -10.22
C PRO A 7 12.41 17.03 -9.82
N ALA A 8 12.29 16.29 -8.73
CA ALA A 8 11.03 15.79 -8.22
C ALA A 8 10.12 16.92 -7.73
N LEU A 9 10.66 17.93 -7.03
CA LEU A 9 9.89 19.10 -6.58
C LEU A 9 9.52 20.03 -7.74
N LYS A 10 10.37 20.15 -8.76
CA LYS A 10 10.06 20.92 -9.97
C LYS A 10 8.91 20.32 -10.77
N ASN A 11 8.79 19.01 -10.81
CA ASN A 11 7.65 18.35 -11.40
C ASN A 11 6.37 18.56 -10.57
N MET A 12 6.45 18.51 -9.23
CA MET A 12 5.29 18.81 -8.36
C MET A 12 4.78 20.24 -8.57
N ASP A 13 5.67 21.24 -8.69
CA ASP A 13 5.27 22.63 -8.94
C ASP A 13 4.52 22.78 -10.27
N ASN A 14 4.90 22.06 -11.32
CA ASN A 14 4.22 22.08 -12.60
C ASN A 14 2.82 21.44 -12.54
N TYR A 15 2.66 20.36 -11.77
CA TYR A 15 1.34 19.73 -11.56
C TYR A 15 0.45 20.55 -10.63
N CYS A 16 1.00 21.12 -9.57
CA CYS A 16 0.24 21.99 -8.65
C CYS A 16 -0.17 23.31 -9.31
N SER A 17 0.66 23.90 -10.17
CA SER A 17 0.31 25.14 -10.86
C SER A 17 -0.74 24.95 -11.96
N GLY A 18 -0.76 23.78 -12.62
CA GLY A 18 -1.78 23.46 -13.64
C GLY A 18 -3.15 23.13 -13.05
N GLU A 19 -3.19 22.53 -11.86
CA GLU A 19 -4.44 22.15 -11.19
C GLU A 19 -4.97 23.23 -10.23
N ALA A 20 -4.11 24.06 -9.66
CA ALA A 20 -4.49 25.12 -8.73
C ALA A 20 -5.31 26.25 -9.39
N LEU A 21 -5.26 26.39 -10.71
CA LEU A 21 -6.06 27.37 -11.44
C LEU A 21 -7.49 26.90 -11.75
N SER A 22 -7.81 25.62 -11.51
CA SER A 22 -9.13 25.06 -11.81
C SER A 22 -9.97 24.69 -10.60
N ASP A 23 -9.45 24.72 -9.37
CA ASP A 23 -10.26 24.29 -8.23
C ASP A 23 -9.74 24.83 -6.87
N GLU A 24 -10.13 26.07 -6.55
CA GLU A 24 -9.92 26.70 -5.23
C GLU A 24 -10.62 25.95 -4.06
N THR A 25 -11.27 24.81 -4.30
CA THR A 25 -12.12 24.11 -3.33
C THR A 25 -11.77 22.63 -3.08
N ARG A 26 -10.71 22.09 -3.67
CA ARG A 26 -10.28 20.72 -3.34
C ARG A 26 -9.27 20.69 -2.21
N VAL A 27 -9.68 21.14 -1.06
CA VAL A 27 -9.11 20.63 0.20
C VAL A 27 -9.27 19.12 0.16
N ALA A 28 -8.18 18.37 0.29
CA ALA A 28 -8.22 16.91 0.28
C ALA A 28 -9.24 16.43 1.33
N SER A 29 -10.44 16.09 0.86
CA SER A 29 -11.51 15.68 1.76
C SER A 29 -11.07 14.38 2.43
N TYR A 30 -11.11 14.34 3.76
CA TYR A 30 -10.81 13.14 4.54
C TYR A 30 -11.54 11.89 3.99
N LYS A 31 -12.77 12.05 3.52
CA LYS A 31 -13.55 10.98 2.88
C LYS A 31 -12.92 10.48 1.57
N GLY A 32 -12.36 11.39 0.76
CA GLY A 32 -11.74 11.02 -0.52
C GLY A 32 -10.41 10.28 -0.32
N VAL A 33 -9.60 10.70 0.64
CA VAL A 33 -8.33 10.05 0.97
C VAL A 33 -8.58 8.68 1.61
N ALA A 34 -9.51 8.61 2.59
CA ALA A 34 -9.88 7.36 3.24
C ALA A 34 -10.48 6.34 2.24
N GLY A 35 -11.32 6.79 1.29
CA GLY A 35 -11.87 5.92 0.26
C GLY A 35 -10.80 5.32 -0.65
N LYS A 36 -9.82 6.12 -1.09
CA LYS A 36 -8.69 5.64 -1.89
C LYS A 36 -7.79 4.66 -1.10
N ALA A 37 -7.52 4.98 0.16
CA ALA A 37 -6.75 4.09 1.02
C ALA A 37 -7.45 2.74 1.22
N LEU A 38 -8.74 2.75 1.47
CA LEU A 38 -9.56 1.55 1.64
C LEU A 38 -9.61 0.71 0.36
N TYR A 39 -9.66 1.34 -0.81
CA TYR A 39 -9.57 0.66 -2.11
C TYR A 39 -8.25 -0.10 -2.27
N TYR A 40 -7.11 0.54 -1.99
CA TYR A 40 -5.80 -0.12 -2.08
C TYR A 40 -5.65 -1.25 -1.07
N ILE A 41 -6.13 -1.07 0.17
CA ILE A 41 -6.13 -2.12 1.19
C ILE A 41 -6.97 -3.31 0.74
N ALA A 42 -8.15 -3.08 0.17
CA ALA A 42 -9.00 -4.16 -0.33
C ALA A 42 -8.31 -4.96 -1.46
N ILE A 43 -7.66 -4.28 -2.41
CA ILE A 43 -6.90 -4.93 -3.49
C ILE A 43 -5.74 -5.75 -2.92
N THR A 44 -4.98 -5.19 -1.98
CA THR A 44 -3.86 -5.89 -1.34
C THR A 44 -4.33 -7.15 -0.62
N LEU A 45 -5.44 -7.09 0.11
CA LEU A 45 -6.03 -8.25 0.79
C LEU A 45 -6.48 -9.33 -0.22
N VAL A 46 -7.22 -8.95 -1.26
CA VAL A 46 -7.66 -9.88 -2.29
C VAL A 46 -6.46 -10.54 -2.99
N ALA A 47 -5.43 -9.77 -3.31
CA ALA A 47 -4.19 -10.29 -3.90
C ALA A 47 -3.46 -11.24 -2.96
N ALA A 48 -3.38 -10.93 -1.66
CA ALA A 48 -2.74 -11.78 -0.65
C ALA A 48 -3.46 -13.13 -0.49
N PHE A 49 -4.80 -13.12 -0.41
CA PHE A 49 -5.59 -14.35 -0.37
C PHE A 49 -5.48 -15.15 -1.66
N GLY A 50 -5.53 -14.49 -2.82
CA GLY A 50 -5.35 -15.13 -4.12
C GLY A 50 -3.97 -15.79 -4.25
N ALA A 51 -2.92 -15.10 -3.84
CA ALA A 51 -1.56 -15.65 -3.80
C ALA A 51 -1.44 -16.84 -2.85
N ALA A 52 -2.02 -16.76 -1.66
CA ALA A 52 -1.99 -17.86 -0.70
C ALA A 52 -2.66 -19.12 -1.28
N ILE A 53 -3.81 -18.99 -1.94
CA ILE A 53 -4.53 -20.13 -2.57
C ILE A 53 -3.70 -20.69 -3.75
N LEU A 54 -3.15 -19.82 -4.60
CA LEU A 54 -2.34 -20.23 -5.75
C LEU A 54 -1.10 -21.01 -5.31
N LEU A 55 -0.37 -20.49 -4.33
CA LEU A 55 0.86 -21.10 -3.81
C LEU A 55 0.60 -22.36 -2.98
N PHE A 56 -0.60 -22.52 -2.45
CA PHE A 56 -1.03 -23.80 -1.83
C PHE A 56 -1.11 -24.91 -2.88
N ARG A 57 -1.52 -24.59 -4.11
CA ARG A 57 -1.58 -25.54 -5.22
C ARG A 57 -0.22 -25.87 -5.84
N MET A 58 0.73 -24.92 -5.79
CA MET A 58 2.03 -25.01 -6.46
C MET A 58 3.16 -24.59 -5.50
N PRO A 59 3.56 -25.44 -4.57
CA PRO A 59 4.56 -25.08 -3.54
C PRO A 59 5.94 -24.74 -4.12
N GLY A 60 6.30 -25.28 -5.29
CA GLY A 60 7.57 -24.97 -5.97
C GLY A 60 7.71 -23.52 -6.43
N LEU A 61 6.59 -22.79 -6.56
CA LEU A 61 6.60 -21.38 -6.98
C LEU A 61 6.78 -20.40 -5.81
N VAL A 62 6.73 -20.87 -4.56
CA VAL A 62 6.82 -19.99 -3.37
C VAL A 62 8.12 -19.19 -3.34
N LEU A 63 9.27 -19.85 -3.57
CA LEU A 63 10.57 -19.18 -3.57
C LEU A 63 10.67 -18.16 -4.71
N ALA A 64 10.22 -18.52 -5.91
CA ALA A 64 10.20 -17.59 -7.05
C ALA A 64 9.29 -16.39 -6.76
N ALA A 65 8.12 -16.61 -6.18
CA ALA A 65 7.20 -15.55 -5.78
C ALA A 65 7.81 -14.59 -4.75
N CYS A 66 8.54 -15.12 -3.75
CA CYS A 66 9.23 -14.33 -2.73
C CYS A 66 10.33 -13.42 -3.30
N ILE A 67 10.89 -13.75 -4.46
CA ILE A 67 11.92 -12.94 -5.10
C ILE A 67 11.31 -11.97 -6.12
N VAL A 68 10.38 -12.44 -6.95
CA VAL A 68 9.81 -11.64 -8.05
C VAL A 68 8.84 -10.58 -7.54
N ALA A 69 8.03 -10.89 -6.53
CA ALA A 69 7.04 -9.94 -6.02
C ALA A 69 7.65 -8.65 -5.44
N PRO A 70 8.68 -8.69 -4.56
CA PRO A 70 9.30 -7.46 -4.06
C PRO A 70 10.01 -6.66 -5.15
N ILE A 71 10.60 -7.32 -6.14
CA ILE A 71 11.22 -6.62 -7.29
C ILE A 71 10.15 -5.88 -8.09
N GLY A 72 9.03 -6.54 -8.38
CA GLY A 72 7.89 -5.91 -9.07
C GLY A 72 7.31 -4.73 -8.29
N ALA A 73 7.10 -4.88 -6.99
CA ALA A 73 6.64 -3.81 -6.11
C ALA A 73 7.62 -2.62 -6.12
N PHE A 74 8.93 -2.90 -6.03
CA PHE A 74 9.96 -1.87 -6.06
C PHE A 74 9.96 -1.09 -7.38
N VAL A 75 9.86 -1.77 -8.52
CA VAL A 75 9.78 -1.12 -9.84
C VAL A 75 8.51 -0.25 -9.94
N CYS A 76 7.35 -0.74 -9.49
CA CYS A 76 6.11 0.05 -9.48
C CYS A 76 6.23 1.29 -8.59
N SER A 77 6.88 1.18 -7.43
CA SER A 77 7.17 2.31 -6.53
C SER A 77 8.05 3.37 -7.21
N LEU A 78 9.09 2.94 -7.94
CA LEU A 78 9.92 3.87 -8.71
C LEU A 78 9.13 4.58 -9.81
N ILE A 79 8.25 3.87 -10.54
CA ILE A 79 7.40 4.46 -11.57
C ILE A 79 6.48 5.53 -10.94
N CYS A 80 5.86 5.25 -9.80
CA CYS A 80 5.06 6.24 -9.07
C CYS A 80 5.87 7.49 -8.69
N SER A 81 7.14 7.30 -8.30
CA SER A 81 8.00 8.40 -7.88
C SER A 81 8.44 9.30 -9.05
N PHE A 82 8.68 8.71 -10.22
CA PHE A 82 9.18 9.45 -11.40
C PHE A 82 8.06 9.97 -12.31
N ALA A 83 6.90 9.32 -12.34
CA ALA A 83 5.79 9.65 -13.22
C ALA A 83 4.46 9.80 -12.45
N PRO A 84 4.22 10.96 -11.81
CA PRO A 84 3.02 11.20 -10.97
C PRO A 84 1.69 11.01 -11.72
N GLY A 85 1.67 11.25 -13.03
CA GLY A 85 0.46 11.05 -13.86
C GLY A 85 0.04 9.59 -14.01
N SER A 86 0.98 8.64 -13.85
CA SER A 86 0.72 7.19 -13.91
C SER A 86 0.46 6.57 -12.52
N CYS A 87 0.48 7.39 -11.47
CA CYS A 87 0.32 6.95 -10.07
C CYS A 87 -0.91 6.07 -9.79
N PRO A 88 -2.11 6.33 -10.34
CA PRO A 88 -3.27 5.49 -10.07
C PRO A 88 -3.09 4.05 -10.57
N VAL A 89 -2.53 3.88 -11.76
CA VAL A 89 -2.30 2.56 -12.37
C VAL A 89 -1.13 1.86 -11.69
N ALA A 90 0.00 2.56 -11.54
CA ALA A 90 1.20 2.02 -10.90
C ALA A 90 0.95 1.70 -9.41
N GLY A 91 0.13 2.49 -8.71
CA GLY A 91 -0.29 2.21 -7.33
C GLY A 91 -1.16 0.96 -7.22
N THR A 92 -2.05 0.71 -8.17
CA THR A 92 -2.85 -0.52 -8.20
C THR A 92 -1.99 -1.75 -8.45
N LEU A 93 -1.04 -1.67 -9.39
CA LEU A 93 -0.07 -2.74 -9.64
C LEU A 93 0.83 -2.99 -8.41
N TYR A 94 1.28 -1.92 -7.77
CA TYR A 94 2.03 -2.01 -6.52
C TYR A 94 1.23 -2.76 -5.44
N ALA A 95 -0.03 -2.41 -5.24
CA ALA A 95 -0.90 -3.07 -4.27
C ALA A 95 -1.10 -4.57 -4.55
N ILE A 96 -1.14 -4.96 -5.83
CA ILE A 96 -1.22 -6.38 -6.23
C ILE A 96 0.09 -7.09 -5.90
N PHE A 97 1.25 -6.53 -6.26
CA PHE A 97 2.55 -7.12 -5.96
C PHE A 97 2.80 -7.20 -4.45
N GLU A 98 2.42 -6.17 -3.71
CA GLU A 98 2.51 -6.13 -2.25
C GLU A 98 1.66 -7.25 -1.61
N GLY A 99 0.40 -7.38 -2.04
CA GLY A 99 -0.47 -8.46 -1.58
C GLY A 99 0.08 -9.84 -1.94
N PHE A 100 0.59 -10.01 -3.15
CA PHE A 100 1.21 -11.26 -3.57
C PHE A 100 2.44 -11.60 -2.74
N MET A 101 3.27 -10.60 -2.43
CA MET A 101 4.43 -10.73 -1.55
C MET A 101 4.02 -11.19 -0.14
N VAL A 102 3.02 -10.52 0.46
CA VAL A 102 2.52 -10.88 1.79
C VAL A 102 1.99 -12.31 1.80
N GLY A 103 1.21 -12.72 0.79
CA GLY A 103 0.72 -14.09 0.65
C GLY A 103 1.85 -15.12 0.51
N ALA A 104 2.89 -14.81 -0.28
CA ALA A 104 4.04 -15.69 -0.49
C ALA A 104 4.88 -15.86 0.79
N TYR A 105 5.20 -14.77 1.48
CA TYR A 105 5.93 -14.84 2.75
C TYR A 105 5.12 -15.53 3.85
N SER A 106 3.81 -15.27 3.93
CA SER A 106 2.93 -15.97 4.88
C SER A 106 2.97 -17.48 4.64
N LYS A 107 2.92 -17.91 3.38
CA LYS A 107 3.03 -19.34 3.03
C LYS A 107 4.38 -19.91 3.33
N LEU A 108 5.46 -19.18 3.06
CA LEU A 108 6.82 -19.60 3.36
C LEU A 108 7.01 -19.83 4.87
N ILE A 109 6.54 -18.88 5.69
CA ILE A 109 6.62 -18.98 7.15
C ILE A 109 5.79 -20.16 7.67
N ASP A 110 4.59 -20.36 7.12
CA ASP A 110 3.70 -21.43 7.51
C ASP A 110 4.27 -22.83 7.21
N MET A 111 5.16 -22.95 6.22
CA MET A 111 5.87 -24.19 5.92
C MET A 111 6.89 -24.56 7.01
N PHE A 112 7.51 -23.56 7.67
CA PHE A 112 8.50 -23.80 8.73
C PHE A 112 7.85 -23.79 10.13
N TYR A 113 6.83 -22.95 10.33
CA TYR A 113 6.16 -22.73 11.61
C TYR A 113 4.64 -22.63 11.39
N PRO A 114 3.92 -23.77 11.38
CA PRO A 114 2.49 -23.79 11.15
C PRO A 114 1.73 -22.95 12.17
N GLY A 115 0.86 -22.06 11.70
CA GLY A 115 0.01 -21.21 12.53
C GLY A 115 0.60 -19.87 12.95
N VAL A 116 1.90 -19.62 12.77
CA VAL A 116 2.53 -18.34 13.14
C VAL A 116 2.00 -17.19 12.26
N ALA A 117 1.79 -17.43 10.97
CA ALA A 117 1.23 -16.45 10.06
C ALA A 117 -0.18 -16.00 10.50
N PHE A 118 -1.02 -16.96 10.96
CA PHE A 118 -2.34 -16.66 11.48
C PHE A 118 -2.28 -15.88 12.80
N ALA A 119 -1.39 -16.26 13.72
CA ALA A 119 -1.18 -15.54 14.97
C ALA A 119 -0.71 -14.09 14.74
N ALA A 120 0.20 -13.87 13.79
CA ALA A 120 0.66 -12.54 13.40
C ALA A 120 -0.49 -11.69 12.84
N LEU A 121 -1.31 -12.26 11.96
CA LEU A 121 -2.48 -11.58 11.41
C LEU A 121 -3.47 -11.19 12.52
N ALA A 122 -3.79 -12.13 13.42
CA ALA A 122 -4.69 -11.90 14.53
C ALA A 122 -4.19 -10.78 15.45
N SER A 123 -2.90 -10.79 15.81
CA SER A 123 -2.30 -9.75 16.64
C SER A 123 -2.33 -8.38 15.98
N THR A 124 -2.08 -8.32 14.68
CA THR A 124 -2.16 -7.08 13.90
C THR A 124 -3.58 -6.52 13.87
N CYS A 125 -4.58 -7.38 13.66
CA CYS A 125 -5.99 -6.99 13.68
C CYS A 125 -6.42 -6.45 15.05
N VAL A 126 -6.00 -7.11 16.13
CA VAL A 126 -6.28 -6.66 17.50
C VAL A 126 -5.65 -5.30 17.77
N THR A 127 -4.37 -5.14 17.43
CA THR A 127 -3.66 -3.87 17.60
C THR A 127 -4.33 -2.74 16.81
N PHE A 128 -4.71 -3.02 15.55
CA PHE A 128 -5.41 -2.06 14.71
C PHE A 128 -6.77 -1.68 15.30
N ALA A 129 -7.55 -2.66 15.77
CA ALA A 129 -8.84 -2.41 16.41
C ALA A 129 -8.70 -1.55 17.67
N ILE A 130 -7.70 -1.81 18.51
CA ILE A 130 -7.40 -1.00 19.68
C ILE A 130 -7.05 0.43 19.28
N MET A 131 -6.18 0.63 18.29
CA MET A 131 -5.77 1.95 17.83
C MET A 131 -6.94 2.74 17.24
N VAL A 132 -7.78 2.10 16.43
CA VAL A 132 -8.98 2.73 15.86
C VAL A 132 -9.96 3.13 16.98
N THR A 133 -10.15 2.27 17.97
CA THR A 133 -11.04 2.56 19.11
C THR A 133 -10.51 3.72 19.95
N LEU A 134 -9.21 3.77 20.25
CA LEU A 134 -8.57 4.87 20.98
C LEU A 134 -8.66 6.20 20.22
N TYR A 135 -8.53 6.14 18.88
CA TYR A 135 -8.70 7.32 18.05
C TYR A 135 -10.18 7.78 18.00
N ALA A 136 -11.12 6.85 17.87
CA ALA A 136 -12.55 7.14 17.82
C ALA A 136 -13.09 7.68 19.15
N THR A 137 -12.55 7.21 20.28
CA THR A 137 -12.90 7.70 21.64
C THR A 137 -12.23 9.04 21.98
N GLY A 138 -11.33 9.56 21.12
CA GLY A 138 -10.67 10.84 21.33
C GLY A 138 -9.64 10.86 22.47
N VAL A 139 -9.27 9.69 23.00
CA VAL A 139 -8.23 9.54 24.04
C VAL A 139 -6.87 9.95 23.49
N ILE A 140 -6.61 9.65 22.21
CA ILE A 140 -5.43 10.12 21.50
C ILE A 140 -5.86 11.26 20.57
N ARG A 141 -5.69 12.49 21.04
CA ARG A 141 -5.72 13.67 20.17
C ARG A 141 -4.36 13.82 19.51
N VAL A 142 -4.30 13.63 18.20
CA VAL A 142 -3.17 14.09 17.42
C VAL A 142 -3.22 15.61 17.49
N GLY A 143 -2.36 16.17 18.36
CA GLY A 143 -2.34 17.60 18.60
C GLY A 143 -2.01 18.38 17.33
N SER A 144 -2.69 19.47 17.16
CA SER A 144 -2.37 20.56 16.24
C SER A 144 -1.10 21.25 16.67
#